data_03ebdbbd9fa212f0c557cb7b7da39893
#
_entry.id   03ebdbbd9fa212f0c557cb7b7da39893
#
_cell.length_a   1.000
_cell.length_b   1.000
_cell.length_c   1.000
_cell.angle_alpha   90.00
_cell.angle_beta   90.00
_cell.angle_gamma   90.00
#
_symmetry.space_group_name_H-M   'P 1'
#
loop_
_entity.id
_entity.type
_entity.pdbx_description
1 polymer ?
#
loop_
_entity_poly.entity_id
_entity_poly.type
_entity_poly.pdbx_seq_one_letter_code
_entity_poly.pdbx_strand_id
1 'polypeptide(L)'
;MTPEATRVFLRSMFDAAVGAAMPAQCVAQNLPEKPKGRTIVVGTGKASAAMAQALEMAWNGPLEGLIVTRYGHAVPCKHIEIVEAAHPVPDDAGTKGARRMLDMMAGLTRDDLVIALISGGGSALLSLPAEGISVEDKRAVNRALLKSGAPISEMNCVRKHLSAIKGGRLAAAAYPARVVSLVISDVPGDDLAAVGSGPTVADPTTFAQARAIIAKYKINAPPSVIRHLDAGVDETPKPGDARLANIETKLIASPQKSLEAAAAIARKAGITPIILGDSIEGEAREVGFVMAGIALQVRRFSQPLPAPCVIISGGETTVTVNGSGAGGRNVEFLMALALKLNGAENIAALAADTDGVDGAREVAGAFITPDTLPRARGLGIDPWASLANNDGHGFFEKLGDQIITRPTLTNVNDFRAVFIS
;
A
#
# COMPACT_ATOMS: atom_id res chain seq x y z
N MET A 1 -5.00 7.58 32.25
CA MET A 1 -5.52 6.27 31.79
C MET A 1 -4.67 5.16 32.37
N THR A 2 -5.23 3.99 32.74
CA THR A 2 -4.40 2.85 33.17
C THR A 2 -3.63 2.30 31.97
N PRO A 3 -2.51 1.57 32.14
CA PRO A 3 -1.78 0.97 31.04
C PRO A 3 -2.65 0.10 30.12
N GLU A 4 -3.53 -0.71 30.69
CA GLU A 4 -4.47 -1.55 29.95
C GLU A 4 -5.47 -0.71 29.14
N ALA A 5 -6.08 0.31 29.77
CA ALA A 5 -7.00 1.22 29.07
C ALA A 5 -6.30 1.97 27.94
N THR A 6 -5.01 2.30 28.08
CA THR A 6 -4.20 2.94 27.02
C THR A 6 -3.98 1.99 25.84
N ARG A 7 -3.68 0.71 26.11
CA ARG A 7 -3.55 -0.30 25.05
C ARG A 7 -4.87 -0.49 24.28
N VAL A 8 -5.99 -0.60 25.02
CA VAL A 8 -7.33 -0.71 24.41
C VAL A 8 -7.65 0.52 23.55
N PHE A 9 -7.35 1.72 24.05
CA PHE A 9 -7.55 2.96 23.30
C PHE A 9 -6.71 2.99 22.00
N LEU A 10 -5.40 2.78 22.09
CA LEU A 10 -4.53 2.75 20.90
C LEU A 10 -4.94 1.66 19.91
N ARG A 11 -5.34 0.48 20.41
CA ARG A 11 -5.85 -0.59 19.57
C ARG A 11 -7.15 -0.19 18.87
N SER A 12 -8.08 0.45 19.53
CA SER A 12 -9.33 0.92 18.92
C SER A 12 -9.10 1.94 17.81
N MET A 13 -8.06 2.77 17.92
CA MET A 13 -7.66 3.70 16.87
C MET A 13 -7.12 2.96 15.64
N PHE A 14 -6.26 1.97 15.84
CA PHE A 14 -5.76 1.12 14.76
C PHE A 14 -6.89 0.35 14.07
N ASP A 15 -7.79 -0.27 14.86
CA ASP A 15 -8.94 -1.01 14.33
C ASP A 15 -9.88 -0.09 13.52
N ALA A 16 -10.03 1.18 13.93
CA ALA A 16 -10.79 2.17 13.17
C ALA A 16 -10.08 2.56 11.86
N ALA A 17 -8.76 2.71 11.89
CA ALA A 17 -7.96 3.00 10.70
C ALA A 17 -8.07 1.87 9.67
N VAL A 18 -7.91 0.62 10.08
CA VAL A 18 -8.11 -0.56 9.23
C VAL A 18 -9.55 -0.64 8.74
N GLY A 19 -10.53 -0.46 9.64
CA GLY A 19 -11.96 -0.51 9.35
C GLY A 19 -12.38 0.45 8.23
N ALA A 20 -11.83 1.67 8.23
CA ALA A 20 -12.12 2.67 7.20
C ALA A 20 -11.66 2.25 5.78
N ALA A 21 -10.68 1.37 5.70
CA ALA A 21 -10.14 0.85 4.43
C ALA A 21 -10.66 -0.55 4.08
N MET A 22 -11.53 -1.14 4.92
CA MET A 22 -12.07 -2.48 4.65
C MET A 22 -12.94 -2.49 3.38
N PRO A 23 -12.66 -3.38 2.41
CA PRO A 23 -13.40 -3.46 1.16
C PRO A 23 -14.90 -3.60 1.33
N ALA A 24 -15.37 -4.35 2.34
CA ALA A 24 -16.78 -4.53 2.65
C ALA A 24 -17.53 -3.20 2.92
N GLN A 25 -16.83 -2.18 3.43
CA GLN A 25 -17.39 -0.86 3.70
C GLN A 25 -17.20 0.09 2.51
N CYS A 26 -15.96 0.23 2.04
CA CYS A 26 -15.64 1.26 1.05
C CYS A 26 -16.11 0.91 -0.37
N VAL A 27 -16.19 -0.37 -0.77
CA VAL A 27 -16.69 -0.75 -2.10
C VAL A 27 -18.19 -0.54 -2.22
N ALA A 28 -18.98 -1.02 -1.25
CA ALA A 28 -20.44 -0.94 -1.29
C ALA A 28 -20.96 0.50 -1.40
N GLN A 29 -20.26 1.47 -0.79
CA GLN A 29 -20.62 2.89 -0.81
C GLN A 29 -20.27 3.60 -2.14
N ASN A 30 -19.48 2.96 -3.00
CA ASN A 30 -18.94 3.57 -4.23
C ASN A 30 -19.33 2.84 -5.50
N LEU A 31 -20.33 1.98 -5.44
CA LEU A 31 -20.80 1.23 -6.61
C LEU A 31 -21.31 2.19 -7.71
N PRO A 32 -20.97 1.92 -8.98
CA PRO A 32 -21.52 2.67 -10.10
C PRO A 32 -22.97 2.26 -10.40
N GLU A 33 -23.65 3.09 -11.20
CA GLU A 33 -24.93 2.71 -11.80
C GLU A 33 -24.75 1.54 -12.76
N LYS A 34 -25.75 0.66 -12.79
CA LYS A 34 -25.76 -0.51 -13.66
C LYS A 34 -25.79 -0.12 -15.14
N PRO A 35 -25.05 -0.88 -15.98
CA PRO A 35 -25.13 -0.70 -17.42
C PRO A 35 -26.41 -1.32 -17.99
N LYS A 36 -26.69 -1.03 -19.25
CA LYS A 36 -27.69 -1.74 -20.05
C LYS A 36 -27.16 -3.07 -20.58
N GLY A 37 -25.85 -3.15 -20.80
CA GLY A 37 -25.12 -4.30 -21.29
C GLY A 37 -24.48 -5.13 -20.18
N ARG A 38 -23.30 -5.66 -20.46
CA ARG A 38 -22.52 -6.53 -19.54
C ARG A 38 -21.84 -5.71 -18.45
N THR A 39 -21.63 -6.35 -17.29
CA THR A 39 -20.74 -5.84 -16.24
C THR A 39 -19.53 -6.73 -16.17
N ILE A 40 -18.36 -6.20 -16.51
CA ILE A 40 -17.07 -6.88 -16.45
C ILE A 40 -16.27 -6.34 -15.26
N VAL A 41 -15.75 -7.23 -14.41
CA VAL A 41 -14.95 -6.86 -13.25
C VAL A 41 -13.52 -7.32 -13.48
N VAL A 42 -12.58 -6.39 -13.40
CA VAL A 42 -11.13 -6.69 -13.48
C VAL A 42 -10.43 -6.02 -12.31
N GLY A 43 -9.26 -6.52 -11.93
CA GLY A 43 -8.54 -5.84 -10.87
C GLY A 43 -7.24 -6.52 -10.46
N THR A 44 -6.47 -5.80 -9.67
CA THR A 44 -5.17 -6.26 -9.20
C THR A 44 -4.77 -5.59 -7.89
N GLY A 45 -4.05 -6.32 -7.07
CA GLY A 45 -3.49 -5.84 -5.81
C GLY A 45 -3.81 -6.74 -4.62
N LYS A 46 -3.19 -6.46 -3.48
CA LYS A 46 -3.33 -7.27 -2.25
C LYS A 46 -4.76 -7.29 -1.71
N ALA A 47 -5.53 -6.20 -1.86
CA ALA A 47 -6.91 -6.08 -1.41
C ALA A 47 -7.94 -6.43 -2.50
N SER A 48 -7.52 -6.62 -3.76
CA SER A 48 -8.44 -6.70 -4.90
C SER A 48 -9.40 -7.89 -4.85
N ALA A 49 -8.99 -9.03 -4.29
CA ALA A 49 -9.89 -10.19 -4.09
C ALA A 49 -11.00 -9.89 -3.07
N ALA A 50 -10.66 -9.27 -1.94
CA ALA A 50 -11.66 -8.83 -0.96
C ALA A 50 -12.57 -7.72 -1.51
N MET A 51 -12.05 -6.83 -2.37
CA MET A 51 -12.85 -5.84 -3.10
C MET A 51 -13.83 -6.53 -4.04
N ALA A 52 -13.42 -7.59 -4.74
CA ALA A 52 -14.28 -8.36 -5.63
C ALA A 52 -15.40 -9.06 -4.87
N GLN A 53 -15.08 -9.68 -3.74
CA GLN A 53 -16.09 -10.30 -2.88
C GLN A 53 -17.10 -9.28 -2.36
N ALA A 54 -16.62 -8.11 -1.89
CA ALA A 54 -17.48 -7.02 -1.43
C ALA A 54 -18.38 -6.49 -2.57
N LEU A 55 -17.82 -6.39 -3.78
CA LEU A 55 -18.58 -6.02 -4.97
C LEU A 55 -19.69 -7.04 -5.28
N GLU A 56 -19.37 -8.34 -5.34
CA GLU A 56 -20.36 -9.39 -5.61
C GLU A 56 -21.50 -9.38 -4.59
N MET A 57 -21.17 -9.18 -3.31
CA MET A 57 -22.18 -9.15 -2.23
C MET A 57 -23.12 -7.96 -2.34
N ALA A 58 -22.66 -6.83 -2.86
CA ALA A 58 -23.41 -5.60 -2.95
C ALA A 58 -24.01 -5.33 -4.34
N TRP A 59 -23.54 -6.03 -5.39
CA TRP A 59 -24.00 -5.84 -6.76
C TRP A 59 -25.27 -6.63 -7.03
N ASN A 60 -26.32 -5.94 -7.39
CA ASN A 60 -27.59 -6.60 -7.77
C ASN A 60 -27.69 -6.69 -9.31
N GLY A 61 -27.14 -7.73 -9.91
CA GLY A 61 -27.19 -7.99 -11.35
C GLY A 61 -26.14 -8.99 -11.80
N PRO A 62 -26.19 -9.45 -13.06
CA PRO A 62 -25.17 -10.32 -13.60
C PRO A 62 -23.83 -9.57 -13.68
N LEU A 63 -22.76 -10.27 -13.41
CA LEU A 63 -21.39 -9.83 -13.61
C LEU A 63 -20.50 -11.05 -13.87
N GLU A 64 -19.38 -10.80 -14.52
CA GLU A 64 -18.28 -11.75 -14.68
C GLU A 64 -16.95 -11.01 -14.53
N GLY A 65 -15.89 -11.69 -14.18
CA GLY A 65 -14.64 -10.99 -14.00
C GLY A 65 -13.44 -11.86 -13.67
N LEU A 66 -12.28 -11.19 -13.58
CA LEU A 66 -11.01 -11.79 -13.21
C LEU A 66 -10.18 -10.81 -12.40
N ILE A 67 -9.70 -11.27 -11.24
CA ILE A 67 -8.82 -10.51 -10.35
C ILE A 67 -7.48 -11.25 -10.24
N VAL A 68 -6.37 -10.50 -10.24
CA VAL A 68 -5.06 -11.03 -9.89
C VAL A 68 -4.64 -10.48 -8.54
N THR A 69 -4.48 -11.37 -7.56
CA THR A 69 -4.05 -11.02 -6.19
C THR A 69 -2.77 -11.76 -5.80
N ARG A 70 -2.22 -11.44 -4.63
CA ARG A 70 -1.04 -12.13 -4.07
C ARG A 70 -1.43 -13.52 -3.55
N TYR A 71 -0.52 -14.50 -3.62
CA TYR A 71 -0.66 -15.79 -2.95
C TYR A 71 -1.05 -15.62 -1.47
N GLY A 72 -2.05 -16.39 -1.02
CA GLY A 72 -2.60 -16.33 0.33
C GLY A 72 -3.59 -15.17 0.57
N HIS A 73 -3.93 -14.39 -0.47
CA HIS A 73 -4.91 -13.30 -0.37
C HIS A 73 -6.21 -13.58 -1.14
N ALA A 74 -6.36 -14.79 -1.69
CA ALA A 74 -7.61 -15.18 -2.33
C ALA A 74 -8.76 -15.25 -1.32
N VAL A 75 -9.92 -14.80 -1.76
CA VAL A 75 -11.21 -15.00 -1.04
C VAL A 75 -12.22 -15.59 -2.01
N PRO A 76 -13.19 -16.40 -1.52
CA PRO A 76 -14.19 -17.02 -2.39
C PRO A 76 -15.07 -15.97 -3.07
N CYS A 77 -15.19 -16.05 -4.40
CA CYS A 77 -16.15 -15.33 -5.22
C CYS A 77 -16.97 -16.34 -6.04
N LYS A 78 -18.18 -15.96 -6.45
CA LYS A 78 -19.09 -16.84 -7.22
C LYS A 78 -18.95 -16.67 -8.72
N HIS A 79 -18.77 -15.42 -9.17
CA HIS A 79 -18.80 -15.02 -10.56
C HIS A 79 -17.48 -14.38 -11.02
N ILE A 80 -16.63 -13.97 -10.08
CA ILE A 80 -15.34 -13.38 -10.35
C ILE A 80 -14.25 -14.41 -10.06
N GLU A 81 -13.47 -14.74 -11.07
CA GLU A 81 -12.32 -15.64 -10.90
C GLU A 81 -11.19 -14.92 -10.16
N ILE A 82 -10.62 -15.58 -9.16
CA ILE A 82 -9.47 -15.08 -8.41
C ILE A 82 -8.23 -15.89 -8.82
N VAL A 83 -7.28 -15.20 -9.42
CA VAL A 83 -5.96 -15.74 -9.79
C VAL A 83 -4.94 -15.26 -8.78
N GLU A 84 -4.21 -16.16 -8.15
CA GLU A 84 -3.10 -15.83 -7.27
C GLU A 84 -1.78 -15.78 -8.04
N ALA A 85 -0.93 -14.80 -7.71
CA ALA A 85 0.34 -14.56 -8.35
C ALA A 85 1.41 -14.09 -7.34
N ALA A 86 2.67 -14.14 -7.74
CA ALA A 86 3.79 -13.77 -6.89
C ALA A 86 3.94 -12.25 -6.73
N HIS A 87 4.29 -11.84 -5.53
CA HIS A 87 4.62 -10.48 -5.15
C HIS A 87 5.77 -10.49 -4.10
N PRO A 88 6.81 -9.68 -4.18
CA PRO A 88 6.98 -8.51 -5.08
C PRO A 88 7.60 -8.85 -6.46
N VAL A 89 8.07 -10.06 -6.67
CA VAL A 89 8.67 -10.49 -7.96
C VAL A 89 7.59 -11.14 -8.82
N PRO A 90 7.30 -10.61 -10.03
CA PRO A 90 6.27 -11.16 -10.92
C PRO A 90 6.55 -12.61 -11.34
N ASP A 91 5.48 -13.40 -11.53
CA ASP A 91 5.52 -14.74 -12.09
C ASP A 91 4.65 -14.89 -13.36
N ASP A 92 4.55 -16.10 -13.87
CA ASP A 92 3.77 -16.40 -15.08
C ASP A 92 2.26 -16.36 -14.82
N ALA A 93 1.81 -16.63 -13.60
CA ALA A 93 0.40 -16.57 -13.23
C ALA A 93 -0.13 -15.13 -13.37
N GLY A 94 0.62 -14.14 -12.86
CA GLY A 94 0.30 -12.72 -13.03
C GLY A 94 0.30 -12.29 -14.49
N THR A 95 1.27 -12.76 -15.28
CA THR A 95 1.34 -12.44 -16.72
C THR A 95 0.16 -13.01 -17.51
N LYS A 96 -0.22 -14.27 -17.25
CA LYS A 96 -1.38 -14.91 -17.86
C LYS A 96 -2.69 -14.23 -17.45
N GLY A 97 -2.84 -13.91 -16.16
CA GLY A 97 -4.00 -13.17 -15.66
C GLY A 97 -4.16 -11.80 -16.33
N ALA A 98 -3.06 -11.05 -16.46
CA ALA A 98 -3.06 -9.75 -17.14
C ALA A 98 -3.44 -9.85 -18.63
N ARG A 99 -2.99 -10.89 -19.33
CA ARG A 99 -3.39 -11.14 -20.73
C ARG A 99 -4.89 -11.39 -20.83
N ARG A 100 -5.41 -12.29 -20.01
CA ARG A 100 -6.84 -12.61 -19.97
C ARG A 100 -7.71 -11.39 -19.62
N MET A 101 -7.24 -10.50 -18.75
CA MET A 101 -7.95 -9.24 -18.49
C MET A 101 -8.07 -8.38 -19.74
N LEU A 102 -7.01 -8.26 -20.54
CA LEU A 102 -7.09 -7.54 -21.82
C LEU A 102 -8.02 -8.22 -22.81
N ASP A 103 -8.00 -9.56 -22.89
CA ASP A 103 -8.87 -10.33 -23.77
C ASP A 103 -10.36 -10.12 -23.41
N MET A 104 -10.68 -9.97 -22.13
CA MET A 104 -12.04 -9.64 -21.66
C MET A 104 -12.52 -8.25 -22.12
N MET A 105 -11.63 -7.34 -22.49
CA MET A 105 -11.99 -6.02 -23.02
C MET A 105 -12.43 -6.06 -24.49
N ALA A 106 -12.21 -7.17 -25.17
CA ALA A 106 -12.56 -7.30 -26.58
C ALA A 106 -14.09 -7.30 -26.82
N GLY A 107 -14.54 -6.51 -27.80
CA GLY A 107 -15.95 -6.44 -28.21
C GLY A 107 -16.89 -5.76 -27.23
N LEU A 108 -16.37 -4.99 -26.28
CA LEU A 108 -17.17 -4.15 -25.39
C LEU A 108 -17.82 -3.01 -26.18
N THR A 109 -19.01 -2.61 -25.74
CA THR A 109 -19.83 -1.56 -26.35
C THR A 109 -20.07 -0.40 -25.37
N ARG A 110 -20.70 0.67 -25.81
CA ARG A 110 -21.09 1.81 -24.94
C ARG A 110 -22.11 1.45 -23.85
N ASP A 111 -22.82 0.35 -24.05
CA ASP A 111 -23.81 -0.13 -23.09
C ASP A 111 -23.18 -0.99 -21.99
N ASP A 112 -21.91 -1.37 -22.12
CA ASP A 112 -21.17 -2.18 -21.16
C ASP A 112 -20.46 -1.32 -20.10
N LEU A 113 -20.19 -1.94 -18.94
CA LEU A 113 -19.46 -1.35 -17.82
C LEU A 113 -18.28 -2.24 -17.44
N VAL A 114 -17.12 -1.63 -17.30
CA VAL A 114 -15.95 -2.24 -16.65
C VAL A 114 -15.78 -1.63 -15.27
N ILE A 115 -15.73 -2.48 -14.24
CA ILE A 115 -15.39 -2.07 -12.88
C ILE A 115 -13.97 -2.57 -12.60
N ALA A 116 -13.02 -1.63 -12.42
CA ALA A 116 -11.63 -1.93 -12.13
C ALA A 116 -11.35 -1.79 -10.63
N LEU A 117 -10.94 -2.88 -9.98
CA LEU A 117 -10.64 -2.96 -8.55
C LEU A 117 -9.12 -2.94 -8.35
N ILE A 118 -8.58 -1.77 -8.01
CA ILE A 118 -7.11 -1.56 -7.96
C ILE A 118 -6.68 -1.29 -6.52
N SER A 119 -5.61 -1.99 -6.09
CA SER A 119 -5.00 -1.74 -4.79
C SER A 119 -3.49 -1.92 -4.80
N GLY A 120 -2.84 -1.67 -3.68
CA GLY A 120 -1.41 -1.82 -3.50
C GLY A 120 -0.86 -3.19 -3.88
N GLY A 121 0.39 -3.19 -4.34
CA GLY A 121 1.05 -4.39 -4.87
C GLY A 121 0.68 -4.74 -6.32
N GLY A 122 -0.33 -4.10 -6.90
CA GLY A 122 -0.81 -4.36 -8.28
C GLY A 122 0.27 -4.22 -9.36
N SER A 123 1.30 -3.42 -9.12
CA SER A 123 2.37 -3.22 -10.10
C SER A 123 3.17 -4.51 -10.41
N ALA A 124 3.40 -5.37 -9.42
CA ALA A 124 4.06 -6.66 -9.62
C ALA A 124 3.07 -7.71 -10.15
N LEU A 125 1.88 -7.76 -9.58
CA LEU A 125 0.83 -8.73 -9.91
C LEU A 125 0.32 -8.58 -11.34
N LEU A 126 0.18 -7.35 -11.85
CA LEU A 126 -0.25 -7.06 -13.22
C LEU A 126 0.94 -6.83 -14.15
N SER A 127 1.73 -7.88 -14.38
CA SER A 127 2.97 -7.78 -15.16
C SER A 127 2.80 -8.38 -16.55
N LEU A 128 2.39 -7.56 -17.51
CA LEU A 128 2.34 -7.94 -18.94
C LEU A 128 3.36 -7.09 -19.72
N PRO A 129 4.41 -7.70 -20.30
CA PRO A 129 5.35 -6.98 -21.15
C PRO A 129 4.70 -6.40 -22.40
N ALA A 130 5.23 -5.29 -22.90
CA ALA A 130 4.92 -4.79 -24.23
C ALA A 130 5.35 -5.80 -25.30
N GLU A 131 4.78 -5.69 -26.50
CA GLU A 131 5.10 -6.57 -27.62
C GLU A 131 6.61 -6.55 -27.93
N GLY A 132 7.18 -7.72 -28.19
CA GLY A 132 8.61 -7.88 -28.50
C GLY A 132 9.54 -7.85 -27.27
N ILE A 133 9.00 -7.70 -26.06
CA ILE A 133 9.77 -7.75 -24.79
C ILE A 133 9.44 -9.05 -24.06
N SER A 134 10.47 -9.81 -23.64
CA SER A 134 10.26 -10.98 -22.79
C SER A 134 9.99 -10.59 -21.33
N VAL A 135 9.39 -11.50 -20.57
CA VAL A 135 9.19 -11.33 -19.12
C VAL A 135 10.54 -11.17 -18.40
N GLU A 136 11.55 -11.93 -18.84
CA GLU A 136 12.91 -11.90 -18.31
C GLU A 136 13.58 -10.55 -18.56
N ASP A 137 13.47 -9.99 -19.76
CA ASP A 137 14.01 -8.67 -20.09
C ASP A 137 13.37 -7.57 -19.24
N LYS A 138 12.05 -7.62 -19.09
CA LYS A 138 11.33 -6.69 -18.21
C LYS A 138 11.76 -6.82 -16.75
N ARG A 139 11.93 -8.05 -16.25
CA ARG A 139 12.44 -8.32 -14.90
C ARG A 139 13.87 -7.79 -14.71
N ALA A 140 14.73 -7.95 -15.73
CA ALA A 140 16.10 -7.45 -15.69
C ALA A 140 16.14 -5.92 -15.54
N VAL A 141 15.34 -5.20 -16.31
CA VAL A 141 15.22 -3.73 -16.20
C VAL A 141 14.67 -3.32 -14.84
N ASN A 142 13.63 -3.98 -14.34
CA ASN A 142 13.07 -3.68 -13.01
C ASN A 142 14.12 -3.87 -11.90
N ARG A 143 14.91 -4.94 -11.94
CA ARG A 143 16.00 -5.15 -10.96
C ARG A 143 17.06 -4.07 -11.04
N ALA A 144 17.42 -3.64 -12.27
CA ALA A 144 18.41 -2.58 -12.47
C ALA A 144 17.89 -1.23 -11.95
N LEU A 145 16.63 -0.90 -12.21
CA LEU A 145 15.98 0.32 -11.69
C LEU A 145 15.97 0.35 -10.15
N LEU A 146 15.60 -0.75 -9.50
CA LEU A 146 15.59 -0.85 -8.04
C LEU A 146 16.99 -0.64 -7.43
N LYS A 147 18.05 -1.11 -8.12
CA LYS A 147 19.44 -0.94 -7.67
C LYS A 147 20.04 0.44 -7.99
N SER A 148 19.41 1.19 -8.89
CA SER A 148 19.97 2.47 -9.37
C SER A 148 19.75 3.65 -8.44
N GLY A 149 18.88 3.53 -7.44
CA GLY A 149 18.45 4.65 -6.59
C GLY A 149 17.50 5.62 -7.30
N ALA A 150 16.92 5.24 -8.44
CA ALA A 150 15.91 6.05 -9.12
C ALA A 150 14.66 6.22 -8.24
N PRO A 151 14.06 7.42 -8.18
CA PRO A 151 12.80 7.62 -7.48
C PRO A 151 11.68 6.82 -8.14
N ILE A 152 10.64 6.48 -7.36
CA ILE A 152 9.53 5.63 -7.82
C ILE A 152 8.82 6.20 -9.06
N SER A 153 8.72 7.52 -9.18
CA SER A 153 8.14 8.22 -10.34
C SER A 153 8.90 7.92 -11.63
N GLU A 154 10.23 7.97 -11.60
CA GLU A 154 11.08 7.63 -12.76
C GLU A 154 11.03 6.13 -13.06
N MET A 155 11.06 5.29 -12.03
CA MET A 155 10.88 3.85 -12.22
C MET A 155 9.54 3.52 -12.88
N ASN A 156 8.45 4.16 -12.43
CA ASN A 156 7.11 3.95 -13.00
C ASN A 156 7.00 4.47 -14.43
N CYS A 157 7.68 5.57 -14.79
CA CYS A 157 7.76 6.02 -16.17
C CYS A 157 8.28 4.88 -17.08
N VAL A 158 9.43 4.28 -16.75
CA VAL A 158 9.98 3.15 -17.52
C VAL A 158 9.05 1.94 -17.50
N ARG A 159 8.53 1.56 -16.33
CA ARG A 159 7.63 0.39 -16.18
C ARG A 159 6.36 0.47 -17.02
N LYS A 160 5.77 1.66 -17.14
CA LYS A 160 4.57 1.90 -17.96
C LYS A 160 4.88 1.71 -19.44
N HIS A 161 6.01 2.25 -19.92
CA HIS A 161 6.42 2.15 -21.33
C HIS A 161 6.93 0.75 -21.73
N LEU A 162 7.25 -0.12 -20.78
CA LEU A 162 7.57 -1.53 -21.03
C LEU A 162 6.37 -2.47 -20.80
N SER A 163 5.15 -1.96 -20.79
CA SER A 163 3.95 -2.73 -20.40
C SER A 163 2.83 -2.58 -21.42
N ALA A 164 2.15 -3.68 -21.71
CA ALA A 164 0.96 -3.69 -22.56
C ALA A 164 -0.34 -3.35 -21.79
N ILE A 165 -0.30 -3.17 -20.46
CA ILE A 165 -1.53 -3.03 -19.66
C ILE A 165 -1.52 -1.84 -18.69
N LYS A 166 -0.35 -1.28 -18.35
CA LYS A 166 -0.16 -0.16 -17.42
C LYS A 166 -0.34 1.20 -18.11
N GLY A 167 -0.33 2.28 -17.32
CA GLY A 167 -0.36 3.65 -17.83
C GLY A 167 -1.59 3.93 -18.69
N GLY A 168 -2.78 3.58 -18.22
CA GLY A 168 -4.05 3.81 -18.90
C GLY A 168 -4.43 2.78 -19.96
N ARG A 169 -3.54 1.84 -20.30
CA ARG A 169 -3.77 0.90 -21.42
C ARG A 169 -4.93 -0.07 -21.17
N LEU A 170 -5.12 -0.54 -19.93
CA LEU A 170 -6.25 -1.42 -19.59
C LEU A 170 -7.59 -0.69 -19.84
N ALA A 171 -7.70 0.55 -19.40
CA ALA A 171 -8.92 1.32 -19.61
C ALA A 171 -9.12 1.72 -21.08
N ALA A 172 -8.04 2.06 -21.80
CA ALA A 172 -8.12 2.35 -23.23
C ALA A 172 -8.57 1.11 -24.04
N ALA A 173 -8.19 -0.11 -23.62
CA ALA A 173 -8.64 -1.34 -24.26
C ALA A 173 -10.16 -1.60 -24.06
N ALA A 174 -10.75 -1.05 -23.00
CA ALA A 174 -12.20 -1.17 -22.74
C ALA A 174 -13.06 -0.22 -23.59
N TYR A 175 -12.44 0.76 -24.25
CA TYR A 175 -13.21 1.72 -25.08
C TYR A 175 -14.03 0.98 -26.16
N PRO A 176 -15.33 1.34 -26.39
CA PRO A 176 -16.04 2.51 -25.90
C PRO A 176 -16.88 2.32 -24.61
N ALA A 177 -16.70 1.23 -23.87
CA ALA A 177 -17.40 0.98 -22.62
C ALA A 177 -17.08 2.04 -21.55
N ARG A 178 -17.98 2.21 -20.60
CA ARG A 178 -17.72 3.00 -19.40
C ARG A 178 -16.79 2.22 -18.47
N VAL A 179 -15.79 2.90 -17.91
CA VAL A 179 -14.86 2.29 -16.91
C VAL A 179 -15.01 3.04 -15.60
N VAL A 180 -15.24 2.30 -14.50
CA VAL A 180 -15.23 2.85 -13.14
C VAL A 180 -14.15 2.14 -12.36
N SER A 181 -13.11 2.88 -11.96
CA SER A 181 -12.00 2.37 -11.17
C SER A 181 -12.23 2.70 -9.70
N LEU A 182 -12.31 1.67 -8.85
CA LEU A 182 -12.32 1.79 -7.41
C LEU A 182 -10.91 1.50 -6.89
N VAL A 183 -10.29 2.49 -6.25
CA VAL A 183 -8.88 2.42 -5.86
C VAL A 183 -8.75 2.49 -4.34
N ILE A 184 -8.03 1.51 -3.77
CA ILE A 184 -7.49 1.57 -2.41
C ILE A 184 -6.00 1.91 -2.56
N SER A 185 -5.61 3.10 -2.10
CA SER A 185 -4.24 3.58 -2.23
C SER A 185 -3.38 3.16 -1.03
N ASP A 186 -2.18 2.66 -1.34
CA ASP A 186 -1.07 2.50 -0.40
C ASP A 186 0.11 3.41 -0.76
N VAL A 187 -0.11 4.37 -1.67
CA VAL A 187 0.94 5.28 -2.15
C VAL A 187 0.90 6.57 -1.35
N PRO A 188 2.03 7.03 -0.78
CA PRO A 188 2.12 8.32 -0.14
C PRO A 188 1.65 9.45 -1.06
N GLY A 189 0.72 10.30 -0.57
CA GLY A 189 0.15 11.40 -1.35
C GLY A 189 -0.90 10.99 -2.38
N ASP A 190 -1.35 9.73 -2.40
CA ASP A 190 -2.48 9.21 -3.18
C ASP A 190 -2.39 9.42 -4.71
N ASP A 191 -1.17 9.42 -5.28
CA ASP A 191 -1.01 9.47 -6.73
C ASP A 191 -1.60 8.22 -7.40
N LEU A 192 -2.80 8.37 -7.95
CA LEU A 192 -3.53 7.30 -8.64
C LEU A 192 -2.76 6.71 -9.82
N ALA A 193 -1.86 7.48 -10.46
CA ALA A 193 -1.01 6.99 -11.52
C ALA A 193 0.13 6.09 -11.04
N ALA A 194 0.41 6.11 -9.74
CA ALA A 194 1.40 5.25 -9.09
C ALA A 194 0.77 3.93 -8.59
N VAL A 195 -0.48 3.93 -8.10
CA VAL A 195 -1.16 2.71 -7.61
C VAL A 195 -1.28 1.69 -8.75
N GLY A 196 -0.66 0.51 -8.57
CA GLY A 196 -0.60 -0.53 -9.61
C GLY A 196 0.10 -0.08 -10.91
N SER A 197 0.80 1.06 -10.92
CA SER A 197 1.33 1.77 -12.09
C SER A 197 0.21 2.27 -13.04
N GLY A 198 -0.93 2.66 -12.50
CA GLY A 198 -2.02 3.36 -13.17
C GLY A 198 -2.61 2.63 -14.38
N PRO A 199 -3.10 1.39 -14.29
CA PRO A 199 -3.63 0.66 -15.46
C PRO A 199 -4.84 1.34 -16.08
N THR A 200 -5.56 2.15 -15.31
CA THR A 200 -6.76 2.88 -15.74
C THR A 200 -6.61 4.41 -15.69
N VAL A 201 -5.40 4.90 -15.49
CA VAL A 201 -5.13 6.34 -15.37
C VAL A 201 -4.21 6.78 -16.51
N ALA A 202 -4.51 7.92 -17.12
CA ALA A 202 -3.69 8.52 -18.18
C ALA A 202 -2.24 8.73 -17.72
N ASP A 203 -1.30 8.50 -18.61
CA ASP A 203 0.12 8.62 -18.33
C ASP A 203 0.70 9.87 -19.01
N PRO A 204 1.08 10.92 -18.27
CA PRO A 204 1.68 12.12 -18.86
C PRO A 204 3.12 11.89 -19.35
N THR A 205 3.78 10.79 -18.94
CA THR A 205 5.16 10.50 -19.31
C THR A 205 5.28 9.93 -20.73
N THR A 206 6.47 9.96 -21.31
CA THR A 206 6.70 9.62 -22.73
C THR A 206 7.82 8.60 -22.90
N PHE A 207 7.87 7.92 -24.07
CA PHE A 207 9.00 7.08 -24.47
C PHE A 207 10.34 7.84 -24.39
N ALA A 208 10.36 9.13 -24.77
CA ALA A 208 11.57 9.95 -24.68
C ALA A 208 12.06 10.08 -23.23
N GLN A 209 11.16 10.30 -22.28
CA GLN A 209 11.49 10.35 -20.86
C GLN A 209 11.96 8.98 -20.35
N ALA A 210 11.30 7.88 -20.73
CA ALA A 210 11.73 6.55 -20.34
C ALA A 210 13.15 6.22 -20.84
N ARG A 211 13.49 6.60 -22.08
CA ARG A 211 14.87 6.47 -22.61
C ARG A 211 15.87 7.32 -21.83
N ALA A 212 15.51 8.58 -21.55
CA ALA A 212 16.37 9.49 -20.78
C ALA A 212 16.68 8.94 -19.38
N ILE A 213 15.71 8.29 -18.73
CA ILE A 213 15.88 7.64 -17.42
C ILE A 213 16.83 6.44 -17.53
N ILE A 214 16.67 5.57 -18.52
CA ILE A 214 17.58 4.44 -18.79
C ILE A 214 19.01 4.94 -18.96
N ALA A 215 19.21 6.02 -19.73
CA ALA A 215 20.52 6.64 -19.96
C ALA A 215 21.08 7.31 -18.68
N LYS A 216 20.27 8.08 -17.96
CA LYS A 216 20.63 8.79 -16.71
C LYS A 216 21.23 7.83 -15.67
N TYR A 217 20.59 6.68 -15.49
CA TYR A 217 21.02 5.67 -14.50
C TYR A 217 21.96 4.62 -15.09
N LYS A 218 22.42 4.79 -16.35
CA LYS A 218 23.34 3.88 -17.04
C LYS A 218 22.88 2.41 -16.96
N ILE A 219 21.56 2.20 -17.11
CA ILE A 219 20.97 0.86 -17.03
C ILE A 219 21.36 0.09 -18.29
N ASN A 220 22.04 -1.05 -18.11
CA ASN A 220 22.33 -1.98 -19.18
C ASN A 220 21.04 -2.75 -19.53
N ALA A 221 20.19 -2.14 -20.34
CA ALA A 221 18.92 -2.71 -20.73
C ALA A 221 19.10 -3.72 -21.88
N PRO A 222 18.32 -4.82 -21.90
CA PRO A 222 18.33 -5.79 -23.00
C PRO A 222 18.05 -5.14 -24.37
N PRO A 223 18.60 -5.69 -25.47
CA PRO A 223 18.40 -5.13 -26.82
C PRO A 223 16.92 -5.02 -27.25
N SER A 224 16.06 -5.94 -26.80
CA SER A 224 14.61 -5.89 -27.03
C SER A 224 13.97 -4.64 -26.44
N VAL A 225 14.37 -4.27 -25.21
CA VAL A 225 13.89 -3.10 -24.50
C VAL A 225 14.37 -1.82 -25.18
N ILE A 226 15.65 -1.75 -25.57
CA ILE A 226 16.20 -0.59 -26.29
C ILE A 226 15.46 -0.38 -27.61
N ARG A 227 15.30 -1.42 -28.43
CA ARG A 227 14.55 -1.33 -29.69
C ARG A 227 13.12 -0.86 -29.50
N HIS A 228 12.42 -1.37 -28.47
CA HIS A 228 11.05 -0.98 -28.17
C HIS A 228 10.96 0.50 -27.77
N LEU A 229 11.84 0.95 -26.88
CA LEU A 229 11.88 2.35 -26.44
C LEU A 229 12.28 3.31 -27.58
N ASP A 230 13.19 2.89 -28.47
CA ASP A 230 13.64 3.70 -29.61
C ASP A 230 12.58 3.76 -30.71
N ALA A 231 11.86 2.69 -30.97
CA ALA A 231 10.76 2.66 -31.91
C ALA A 231 9.64 3.64 -31.49
N GLY A 232 9.36 3.76 -30.18
CA GLY A 232 8.38 4.70 -29.64
C GLY A 232 6.98 4.56 -30.22
N VAL A 233 6.65 3.35 -30.70
CA VAL A 233 5.33 3.02 -31.27
C VAL A 233 4.37 2.69 -30.14
N ASP A 234 3.11 3.08 -30.28
CA ASP A 234 2.05 2.83 -29.31
C ASP A 234 2.34 3.49 -27.94
N GLU A 235 2.40 4.82 -27.95
CA GLU A 235 2.56 5.62 -26.75
C GLU A 235 1.44 5.35 -25.73
N THR A 236 1.73 5.43 -24.42
CA THR A 236 0.70 5.30 -23.37
C THR A 236 -0.39 6.33 -23.58
N PRO A 237 -1.68 6.01 -23.29
CA PRO A 237 -2.77 6.98 -23.34
C PRO A 237 -2.48 8.23 -22.52
N LYS A 238 -2.53 9.40 -23.14
CA LYS A 238 -2.22 10.68 -22.55
C LYS A 238 -3.45 11.35 -21.92
N PRO A 239 -3.28 12.33 -21.02
CA PRO A 239 -4.37 13.20 -20.61
C PRO A 239 -5.07 13.80 -21.85
N GLY A 240 -6.41 13.63 -21.94
CA GLY A 240 -7.20 14.05 -23.10
C GLY A 240 -7.36 13.02 -24.21
N ASP A 241 -6.79 11.81 -24.08
CA ASP A 241 -7.03 10.71 -25.02
C ASP A 241 -8.53 10.35 -25.03
N ALA A 242 -9.13 10.34 -26.23
CA ALA A 242 -10.55 10.04 -26.40
C ALA A 242 -10.95 8.65 -25.88
N ARG A 243 -10.03 7.69 -25.87
CA ARG A 243 -10.25 6.34 -25.34
C ARG A 243 -10.44 6.34 -23.81
N LEU A 244 -10.02 7.41 -23.12
CA LEU A 244 -10.15 7.57 -21.68
C LEU A 244 -11.33 8.50 -21.29
N ALA A 245 -12.12 8.98 -22.24
CA ALA A 245 -13.19 9.96 -21.98
C ALA A 245 -14.32 9.42 -21.07
N ASN A 246 -14.52 8.09 -21.04
CA ASN A 246 -15.60 7.45 -20.27
C ASN A 246 -15.09 6.80 -18.98
N ILE A 247 -14.00 7.32 -18.41
CA ILE A 247 -13.37 6.76 -17.20
C ILE A 247 -13.68 7.62 -15.99
N GLU A 248 -14.16 6.98 -14.93
CA GLU A 248 -14.31 7.56 -13.60
C GLU A 248 -13.39 6.81 -12.64
N THR A 249 -12.51 7.53 -11.93
CA THR A 249 -11.65 6.93 -10.90
C THR A 249 -12.02 7.47 -9.53
N LYS A 250 -12.33 6.55 -8.60
CA LYS A 250 -12.71 6.85 -7.22
C LYS A 250 -11.64 6.31 -6.26
N LEU A 251 -11.03 7.19 -5.48
CA LEU A 251 -10.23 6.83 -4.33
C LEU A 251 -11.17 6.47 -3.17
N ILE A 252 -11.41 5.17 -2.96
CA ILE A 252 -12.39 4.69 -1.98
C ILE A 252 -11.79 4.52 -0.58
N ALA A 253 -10.48 4.23 -0.48
CA ALA A 253 -9.72 4.23 0.77
C ALA A 253 -8.30 4.72 0.53
N SER A 254 -7.74 5.38 1.55
CA SER A 254 -6.37 5.91 1.53
C SER A 254 -5.80 6.02 2.94
N PRO A 255 -4.46 6.17 3.08
CA PRO A 255 -3.83 6.40 4.36
C PRO A 255 -4.47 7.57 5.13
N GLN A 256 -4.67 8.73 4.47
CA GLN A 256 -5.27 9.91 5.11
C GLN A 256 -6.66 9.63 5.68
N LYS A 257 -7.56 8.96 4.94
CA LYS A 257 -8.90 8.60 5.44
C LYS A 257 -8.83 7.68 6.66
N SER A 258 -7.88 6.77 6.70
CA SER A 258 -7.64 5.87 7.83
C SER A 258 -7.14 6.62 9.06
N LEU A 259 -6.22 7.58 8.89
CA LEU A 259 -5.77 8.44 9.99
C LEU A 259 -6.90 9.32 10.53
N GLU A 260 -7.78 9.82 9.67
CA GLU A 260 -8.96 10.60 10.07
C GLU A 260 -9.96 9.76 10.87
N ALA A 261 -10.18 8.51 10.48
CA ALA A 261 -11.02 7.58 11.23
C ALA A 261 -10.46 7.31 12.64
N ALA A 262 -9.15 7.10 12.76
CA ALA A 262 -8.48 6.96 14.05
C ALA A 262 -8.57 8.25 14.88
N ALA A 263 -8.39 9.42 14.26
CA ALA A 263 -8.52 10.71 14.92
C ALA A 263 -9.95 10.95 15.47
N ALA A 264 -10.97 10.43 14.78
CA ALA A 264 -12.35 10.49 15.27
C ALA A 264 -12.55 9.69 16.56
N ILE A 265 -11.90 8.52 16.70
CA ILE A 265 -11.89 7.75 17.95
C ILE A 265 -11.25 8.55 19.09
N ALA A 266 -10.12 9.21 18.84
CA ALA A 266 -9.45 10.04 19.85
C ALA A 266 -10.35 11.20 20.31
N ARG A 267 -10.97 11.93 19.37
CA ARG A 267 -11.89 13.03 19.71
C ARG A 267 -13.08 12.54 20.55
N LYS A 268 -13.63 11.37 20.21
CA LYS A 268 -14.74 10.76 20.99
C LYS A 268 -14.33 10.40 22.41
N ALA A 269 -13.06 10.09 22.63
CA ALA A 269 -12.49 9.84 23.96
C ALA A 269 -12.07 11.11 24.70
N GLY A 270 -12.29 12.31 24.15
CA GLY A 270 -11.87 13.59 24.75
C GLY A 270 -10.36 13.86 24.64
N ILE A 271 -9.67 13.15 23.71
CA ILE A 271 -8.23 13.28 23.47
C ILE A 271 -8.02 14.06 22.18
N THR A 272 -7.17 15.08 22.21
CA THR A 272 -6.89 15.91 21.04
C THR A 272 -5.96 15.17 20.06
N PRO A 273 -6.40 14.84 18.85
CA PRO A 273 -5.53 14.25 17.84
C PRO A 273 -4.81 15.32 17.03
N ILE A 274 -3.56 15.03 16.65
CA ILE A 274 -2.83 15.72 15.58
C ILE A 274 -2.34 14.70 14.56
N ILE A 275 -2.73 14.89 13.31
CA ILE A 275 -2.21 14.11 12.18
C ILE A 275 -1.00 14.86 11.65
N LEU A 276 0.18 14.23 11.70
CA LEU A 276 1.42 14.82 11.18
C LEU A 276 1.55 14.62 9.67
N GLY A 277 0.94 13.56 9.14
CA GLY A 277 0.95 13.26 7.72
C GLY A 277 0.75 11.77 7.46
N ASP A 278 0.37 11.47 6.24
CA ASP A 278 0.13 10.13 5.70
C ASP A 278 1.28 9.62 4.82
N SER A 279 2.32 10.44 4.65
CA SER A 279 3.40 10.24 3.68
C SER A 279 4.78 10.31 4.34
N ILE A 280 4.91 9.87 5.62
CA ILE A 280 6.19 9.89 6.34
C ILE A 280 7.02 8.70 5.89
N GLU A 281 8.12 9.00 5.20
CA GLU A 281 9.11 8.06 4.65
C GLU A 281 10.47 8.21 5.35
N GLY A 282 11.42 7.35 5.02
CA GLY A 282 12.78 7.35 5.52
C GLY A 282 13.09 6.13 6.38
N GLU A 283 14.25 6.11 7.03
CA GLU A 283 14.68 5.00 7.88
C GLU A 283 13.83 4.92 9.16
N ALA A 284 13.22 3.78 9.42
CA ALA A 284 12.25 3.59 10.50
C ALA A 284 12.77 4.01 11.87
N ARG A 285 14.03 3.64 12.19
CA ARG A 285 14.65 4.01 13.48
C ARG A 285 14.84 5.51 13.63
N GLU A 286 15.20 6.21 12.56
CA GLU A 286 15.42 7.66 12.59
C GLU A 286 14.09 8.39 12.77
N VAL A 287 13.05 7.94 12.06
CA VAL A 287 11.68 8.46 12.26
C VAL A 287 11.22 8.22 13.69
N GLY A 288 11.52 7.05 14.29
CA GLY A 288 11.24 6.76 15.70
C GLY A 288 11.92 7.72 16.68
N PHE A 289 13.19 8.03 16.45
CA PHE A 289 13.93 9.01 17.28
C PHE A 289 13.37 10.43 17.15
N VAL A 290 12.99 10.85 15.93
CA VAL A 290 12.36 12.17 15.70
C VAL A 290 11.01 12.25 16.43
N MET A 291 10.17 11.23 16.29
CA MET A 291 8.84 11.18 16.94
C MET A 291 8.95 11.19 18.45
N ALA A 292 9.96 10.54 19.04
CA ALA A 292 10.24 10.63 20.46
C ALA A 292 10.56 12.07 20.90
N GLY A 293 11.35 12.80 20.10
CA GLY A 293 11.66 14.20 20.35
C GLY A 293 10.41 15.07 20.38
N ILE A 294 9.51 14.88 19.43
CA ILE A 294 8.21 15.60 19.36
C ILE A 294 7.35 15.25 20.58
N ALA A 295 7.22 13.96 20.93
CA ALA A 295 6.44 13.54 22.11
C ALA A 295 6.99 14.11 23.42
N LEU A 296 8.31 14.16 23.59
CA LEU A 296 8.95 14.78 24.75
C LEU A 296 8.74 16.29 24.80
N GLN A 297 8.67 16.98 23.66
CA GLN A 297 8.35 18.42 23.57
C GLN A 297 6.92 18.68 24.08
N VAL A 298 5.95 17.85 23.60
CA VAL A 298 4.57 17.93 24.11
C VAL A 298 4.54 17.74 25.62
N ARG A 299 5.17 16.67 26.12
CA ARG A 299 5.16 16.34 27.56
C ARG A 299 5.79 17.45 28.41
N ARG A 300 6.86 18.09 27.97
CA ARG A 300 7.63 19.08 28.76
C ARG A 300 7.07 20.48 28.66
N PHE A 301 6.56 20.85 27.51
CA PHE A 301 6.26 22.24 27.18
C PHE A 301 4.83 22.44 26.67
N SER A 302 4.04 21.39 26.55
CA SER A 302 2.69 21.45 25.96
C SER A 302 2.67 22.02 24.53
N GLN A 303 3.70 21.70 23.75
CA GLN A 303 3.88 22.18 22.37
C GLN A 303 4.09 21.01 21.41
N PRO A 304 3.47 21.02 20.22
CA PRO A 304 2.58 22.05 19.64
C PRO A 304 1.18 22.10 20.24
N LEU A 305 0.80 21.16 21.11
CA LEU A 305 -0.50 21.10 21.79
C LEU A 305 -0.34 20.48 23.19
N PRO A 306 -1.27 20.79 24.13
CA PRO A 306 -1.21 20.23 25.49
C PRO A 306 -1.69 18.77 25.51
N ALA A 307 -1.23 18.02 26.52
CA ALA A 307 -1.83 16.74 26.90
C ALA A 307 -3.22 16.92 27.56
N PRO A 308 -4.16 15.96 27.48
CA PRO A 308 -3.98 14.69 26.77
C PRO A 308 -4.13 14.83 25.25
N CYS A 309 -3.19 14.26 24.52
CA CYS A 309 -3.21 14.30 23.06
C CYS A 309 -2.65 13.02 22.45
N VAL A 310 -2.91 12.81 21.16
CA VAL A 310 -2.33 11.73 20.39
C VAL A 310 -1.77 12.25 19.07
N ILE A 311 -0.52 11.93 18.82
CA ILE A 311 0.16 12.20 17.55
C ILE A 311 -0.05 11.00 16.66
N ILE A 312 -0.65 11.21 15.49
CA ILE A 312 -0.98 10.18 14.51
C ILE A 312 -0.19 10.41 13.25
N SER A 313 0.34 9.35 12.66
CA SER A 313 1.00 9.42 11.36
C SER A 313 0.87 8.10 10.59
N GLY A 314 0.95 8.22 9.27
CA GLY A 314 1.07 7.11 8.32
C GLY A 314 2.37 7.20 7.53
N GLY A 315 2.37 6.61 6.35
CA GLY A 315 3.49 6.57 5.42
C GLY A 315 4.13 5.20 5.32
N GLU A 316 5.29 5.13 4.68
CA GLU A 316 6.00 3.87 4.43
C GLU A 316 7.49 4.06 4.71
N THR A 317 7.94 3.64 5.91
CA THR A 317 9.36 3.71 6.27
C THR A 317 10.13 2.50 5.74
N THR A 318 11.44 2.63 5.68
CA THR A 318 12.37 1.57 5.25
C THR A 318 13.22 1.09 6.42
N VAL A 319 13.82 -0.09 6.27
CA VAL A 319 14.77 -0.66 7.23
C VAL A 319 16.02 -1.07 6.49
N THR A 320 17.17 -0.52 6.88
CA THR A 320 18.47 -1.02 6.48
C THR A 320 18.81 -2.26 7.30
N VAL A 321 18.75 -3.43 6.66
CA VAL A 321 19.00 -4.71 7.33
C VAL A 321 20.53 -4.95 7.44
N ASN A 322 21.05 -4.88 8.65
CA ASN A 322 22.45 -5.14 8.98
C ASN A 322 22.64 -6.39 9.84
N GLY A 323 21.56 -6.86 10.45
CA GLY A 323 21.53 -8.02 11.34
C GLY A 323 20.88 -9.25 10.73
N SER A 324 20.69 -10.28 11.54
CA SER A 324 20.03 -11.54 11.18
C SER A 324 18.70 -11.75 11.91
N GLY A 325 18.26 -10.77 12.68
CA GLY A 325 17.03 -10.84 13.46
C GLY A 325 15.77 -10.79 12.60
N ALA A 326 14.64 -11.10 13.20
CA ALA A 326 13.33 -10.96 12.60
C ALA A 326 12.76 -9.59 12.94
N GLY A 327 12.62 -8.71 11.93
CA GLY A 327 12.13 -7.35 12.11
C GLY A 327 11.14 -6.93 11.05
N GLY A 328 10.67 -5.72 11.22
CA GLY A 328 9.80 -4.99 10.32
C GLY A 328 9.91 -3.50 10.62
N ARG A 329 9.38 -2.67 9.72
CA ARG A 329 9.52 -1.22 9.81
C ARG A 329 8.79 -0.62 11.03
N ASN A 330 7.64 -1.18 11.38
CA ASN A 330 6.84 -0.70 12.53
C ASN A 330 7.47 -1.08 13.88
N VAL A 331 7.94 -2.32 14.01
CA VAL A 331 8.62 -2.75 15.23
C VAL A 331 9.98 -2.06 15.39
N GLU A 332 10.71 -1.77 14.32
CA GLU A 332 11.97 -1.01 14.37
C GLU A 332 11.74 0.45 14.78
N PHE A 333 10.72 1.10 14.21
CA PHE A 333 10.25 2.43 14.64
C PHE A 333 9.96 2.47 16.13
N LEU A 334 9.17 1.50 16.64
CA LEU A 334 8.79 1.44 18.06
C LEU A 334 9.97 1.18 19.00
N MET A 335 10.91 0.34 18.60
CA MET A 335 12.13 0.12 19.38
C MET A 335 12.94 1.39 19.53
N ALA A 336 13.16 2.12 18.42
CA ALA A 336 13.88 3.39 18.45
C ALA A 336 13.15 4.45 19.29
N LEU A 337 11.82 4.54 19.14
CA LEU A 337 10.95 5.39 19.94
C LEU A 337 11.09 5.08 21.45
N ALA A 338 10.97 3.79 21.84
CA ALA A 338 11.11 3.35 23.22
C ALA A 338 12.48 3.68 23.82
N LEU A 339 13.55 3.41 23.09
CA LEU A 339 14.93 3.68 23.50
C LEU A 339 15.15 5.18 23.77
N LYS A 340 14.63 6.06 22.89
CA LYS A 340 14.78 7.51 23.03
C LYS A 340 13.91 8.06 24.14
N LEU A 341 12.69 7.54 24.33
CA LEU A 341 11.81 7.90 25.43
C LEU A 341 12.36 7.45 26.79
N ASN A 342 13.11 6.34 26.82
CA ASN A 342 13.77 5.78 27.99
C ASN A 342 12.85 5.67 29.23
N GLY A 343 11.64 5.14 29.03
CA GLY A 343 10.67 4.97 30.10
C GLY A 343 9.96 6.27 30.53
N ALA A 344 9.93 7.29 29.65
CA ALA A 344 9.20 8.52 29.93
C ALA A 344 7.74 8.23 30.31
N GLU A 345 7.37 8.59 31.52
CA GLU A 345 6.00 8.41 32.01
C GLU A 345 4.98 9.16 31.15
N ASN A 346 3.75 8.67 31.13
CA ASN A 346 2.63 9.25 30.40
C ASN A 346 2.76 9.26 28.87
N ILE A 347 3.71 8.49 28.30
CA ILE A 347 3.83 8.30 26.85
C ILE A 347 3.73 6.82 26.52
N ALA A 348 2.79 6.47 25.65
CA ALA A 348 2.64 5.13 25.09
C ALA A 348 2.44 5.24 23.57
N ALA A 349 2.78 4.21 22.83
CA ALA A 349 2.59 4.22 21.39
C ALA A 349 2.20 2.85 20.82
N LEU A 350 1.61 2.90 19.64
CA LEU A 350 1.34 1.79 18.76
C LEU A 350 1.88 2.12 17.38
N ALA A 351 2.53 1.15 16.74
CA ALA A 351 2.80 1.19 15.29
C ALA A 351 2.51 -0.17 14.68
N ALA A 352 1.83 -0.17 13.54
CA ALA A 352 1.42 -1.40 12.87
C ALA A 352 1.16 -1.16 11.39
N ASP A 353 1.43 -2.18 10.56
CA ASP A 353 1.01 -2.21 9.17
C ASP A 353 -0.50 -2.55 9.08
N THR A 354 -1.23 -1.79 8.27
CA THR A 354 -2.67 -1.99 8.10
C THR A 354 -3.01 -3.26 7.35
N ASP A 355 -2.07 -3.87 6.61
CA ASP A 355 -2.26 -5.16 5.93
C ASP A 355 -2.09 -6.38 6.87
N GLY A 356 -1.60 -6.15 8.10
CA GLY A 356 -1.44 -7.18 9.12
C GLY A 356 -0.07 -7.87 9.10
N VAL A 357 0.87 -7.41 8.26
CA VAL A 357 2.19 -8.04 8.04
C VAL A 357 3.29 -6.99 8.09
N ASP A 358 4.06 -6.97 9.18
CA ASP A 358 5.21 -6.09 9.31
C ASP A 358 6.52 -6.85 9.00
N GLY A 359 7.12 -6.55 7.87
CA GLY A 359 8.31 -7.25 7.38
C GLY A 359 8.02 -8.68 6.97
N ALA A 360 8.72 -9.65 7.57
CA ALA A 360 8.66 -11.07 7.17
C ALA A 360 7.69 -11.91 8.02
N ARG A 361 7.04 -11.33 9.02
CA ARG A 361 6.13 -12.05 9.94
C ARG A 361 4.68 -11.58 9.80
N GLU A 362 3.74 -12.49 10.00
CA GLU A 362 2.30 -12.22 10.10
C GLU A 362 1.95 -11.60 11.47
N VAL A 363 2.60 -10.50 11.77
CA VAL A 363 2.43 -9.66 12.95
C VAL A 363 2.30 -8.24 12.45
N ALA A 364 1.20 -7.57 12.75
CA ALA A 364 0.94 -6.23 12.24
C ALA A 364 1.92 -5.18 12.80
N GLY A 365 2.32 -5.33 14.06
CA GLY A 365 3.18 -4.40 14.76
C GLY A 365 3.22 -4.67 16.26
N ALA A 366 3.38 -3.61 17.06
CA ALA A 366 3.47 -3.75 18.51
C ALA A 366 2.98 -2.51 19.28
N PHE A 367 3.02 -2.62 20.61
CA PHE A 367 2.83 -1.52 21.56
C PHE A 367 4.13 -1.21 22.29
N ILE A 368 4.28 0.04 22.72
CA ILE A 368 5.22 0.42 23.79
C ILE A 368 4.49 1.21 24.90
N THR A 369 4.98 1.03 26.10
CA THR A 369 4.51 1.68 27.33
C THR A 369 5.74 2.11 28.17
N PRO A 370 5.61 2.96 29.19
CA PRO A 370 6.75 3.37 30.00
C PRO A 370 7.55 2.22 30.61
N ASP A 371 6.92 1.07 30.86
CA ASP A 371 7.54 -0.12 31.44
C ASP A 371 8.16 -1.09 30.39
N THR A 372 8.05 -0.81 29.10
CA THR A 372 8.60 -1.70 28.03
C THR A 372 10.08 -1.98 28.23
N LEU A 373 10.93 -0.95 28.42
CA LEU A 373 12.36 -1.16 28.62
C LEU A 373 12.71 -1.79 30.00
N PRO A 374 12.08 -1.39 31.12
CA PRO A 374 12.23 -2.11 32.39
C PRO A 374 11.89 -3.59 32.29
N ARG A 375 10.78 -3.97 31.64
CA ARG A 375 10.38 -5.37 31.43
C ARG A 375 11.42 -6.12 30.58
N ALA A 376 11.91 -5.52 29.50
CA ALA A 376 12.95 -6.12 28.66
C ALA A 376 14.23 -6.42 29.47
N ARG A 377 14.70 -5.44 30.25
CA ARG A 377 15.89 -5.62 31.13
C ARG A 377 15.65 -6.69 32.18
N GLY A 378 14.46 -6.76 32.77
CA GLY A 378 14.07 -7.81 33.72
C GLY A 378 14.10 -9.21 33.14
N LEU A 379 13.92 -9.35 31.83
CA LEU A 379 14.05 -10.60 31.06
C LEU A 379 15.48 -10.84 30.54
N GLY A 380 16.45 -9.98 30.88
CA GLY A 380 17.82 -10.07 30.40
C GLY A 380 17.98 -9.71 28.92
N ILE A 381 17.03 -8.98 28.32
CA ILE A 381 17.09 -8.56 26.94
C ILE A 381 17.76 -7.19 26.85
N ASP A 382 18.79 -7.07 26.01
CA ASP A 382 19.39 -5.78 25.66
C ASP A 382 18.63 -5.16 24.47
N PRO A 383 17.89 -4.02 24.71
CA PRO A 383 17.13 -3.40 23.64
C PRO A 383 17.98 -2.80 22.52
N TRP A 384 19.22 -2.30 22.84
CA TRP A 384 20.11 -1.76 21.83
C TRP A 384 20.70 -2.87 20.93
N ALA A 385 21.07 -4.00 21.51
CA ALA A 385 21.52 -5.17 20.76
C ALA A 385 20.40 -5.71 19.85
N SER A 386 19.15 -5.74 20.34
CA SER A 386 18.00 -6.16 19.53
C SER A 386 17.76 -5.22 18.35
N LEU A 387 17.82 -3.89 18.55
CA LEU A 387 17.70 -2.90 17.46
C LEU A 387 18.87 -3.02 16.45
N ALA A 388 20.11 -3.19 16.93
CA ALA A 388 21.28 -3.34 16.06
C ALA A 388 21.22 -4.61 15.21
N ASN A 389 20.59 -5.68 15.72
CA ASN A 389 20.39 -6.93 14.99
C ASN A 389 19.10 -6.95 14.13
N ASN A 390 18.35 -5.85 14.02
CA ASN A 390 17.03 -5.77 13.36
C ASN A 390 16.05 -6.84 13.91
N ASP A 391 16.06 -7.14 15.22
CA ASP A 391 15.24 -8.17 15.87
C ASP A 391 14.05 -7.59 16.65
N GLY A 392 13.32 -6.68 16.03
CA GLY A 392 12.15 -6.04 16.65
C GLY A 392 11.04 -7.04 16.99
N HIS A 393 10.75 -8.00 16.10
CA HIS A 393 9.75 -9.03 16.38
C HIS A 393 10.14 -9.93 17.54
N GLY A 394 11.40 -10.40 17.60
CA GLY A 394 11.88 -11.21 18.71
C GLY A 394 11.85 -10.46 20.04
N PHE A 395 12.10 -9.14 20.01
CA PHE A 395 12.00 -8.27 21.18
C PHE A 395 10.54 -8.18 21.70
N PHE A 396 9.58 -7.79 20.85
CA PHE A 396 8.19 -7.60 21.26
C PHE A 396 7.46 -8.92 21.54
N GLU A 397 7.84 -10.02 20.89
CA GLU A 397 7.32 -11.36 21.17
C GLU A 397 7.60 -11.80 22.61
N LYS A 398 8.83 -11.63 23.07
CA LYS A 398 9.24 -11.97 24.46
C LYS A 398 8.55 -11.10 25.50
N LEU A 399 8.15 -9.88 25.14
CA LEU A 399 7.40 -8.98 26.00
C LEU A 399 5.87 -9.21 25.96
N GLY A 400 5.36 -9.97 25.00
CA GLY A 400 3.93 -10.14 24.78
C GLY A 400 3.23 -8.87 24.29
N ASP A 401 3.96 -7.97 23.61
CA ASP A 401 3.46 -6.66 23.18
C ASP A 401 3.12 -6.60 21.68
N GLN A 402 3.15 -7.76 20.98
CA GLN A 402 2.82 -7.84 19.56
C GLN A 402 1.33 -7.60 19.28
N ILE A 403 1.05 -7.04 18.12
CA ILE A 403 -0.29 -6.90 17.57
C ILE A 403 -0.45 -7.93 16.44
N ILE A 404 -1.29 -8.93 16.68
CA ILE A 404 -1.57 -10.00 15.72
C ILE A 404 -3.00 -9.81 15.21
N THR A 405 -3.15 -9.56 13.90
CA THR A 405 -4.44 -9.40 13.24
C THR A 405 -4.72 -10.51 12.25
N ARG A 406 -3.68 -11.24 11.83
CA ARG A 406 -3.62 -11.99 10.57
C ARG A 406 -3.75 -11.03 9.36
N PRO A 407 -3.64 -11.48 8.11
CA PRO A 407 -3.87 -10.63 6.94
C PRO A 407 -5.24 -9.96 7.01
N THR A 408 -5.27 -8.63 6.94
CA THR A 408 -6.51 -7.83 7.05
C THR A 408 -7.26 -7.75 5.73
N LEU A 409 -6.63 -8.16 4.63
CA LEU A 409 -7.14 -8.10 3.26
C LEU A 409 -7.43 -6.68 2.76
N THR A 410 -6.81 -5.69 3.41
CA THR A 410 -6.70 -4.32 2.93
C THR A 410 -5.25 -3.84 3.05
N ASN A 411 -4.90 -2.68 2.48
CA ASN A 411 -3.57 -2.08 2.65
C ASN A 411 -3.64 -0.58 2.40
N VAL A 412 -3.36 0.19 3.42
CA VAL A 412 -3.20 1.65 3.39
C VAL A 412 -1.95 2.07 4.17
N ASN A 413 -0.89 1.26 4.10
CA ASN A 413 0.41 1.45 4.73
C ASN A 413 0.42 1.46 6.26
N ASP A 414 1.48 2.03 6.84
CA ASP A 414 1.71 2.06 8.28
C ASP A 414 0.72 2.98 8.99
N PHE A 415 0.33 2.57 10.17
CA PHE A 415 -0.37 3.38 11.16
C PHE A 415 0.49 3.53 12.40
N ARG A 416 0.71 4.76 12.83
CA ARG A 416 1.48 5.09 14.05
C ARG A 416 0.67 6.05 14.91
N ALA A 417 0.56 5.74 16.20
CA ALA A 417 -0.09 6.59 17.19
C ALA A 417 0.78 6.71 18.45
N VAL A 418 1.13 7.93 18.84
CA VAL A 418 1.87 8.22 20.07
C VAL A 418 0.95 9.02 20.98
N PHE A 419 0.51 8.40 22.06
CA PHE A 419 -0.39 8.99 23.05
C PHE A 419 0.40 9.60 24.20
N ILE A 420 0.07 10.83 24.57
CA ILE A 420 0.64 11.58 25.69
C ILE A 420 -0.51 11.98 26.61
N SER A 421 -0.49 11.48 27.87
CA SER A 421 -1.53 11.71 28.86
C SER A 421 -1.13 12.71 29.94
#